data_2d9993f6c9e3d4c9b33b89e06c534b59
#
_entry.id   2d9993f6c9e3d4c9b33b89e06c534b59
#
_cell.length_a   1.000
_cell.length_b   1.000
_cell.length_c   1.000
_cell.angle_alpha   90.00
_cell.angle_beta   90.00
_cell.angle_gamma   90.00
#
_symmetry.space_group_name_H-M   'P 1'
#
loop_
_entity.id
_entity.type
_entity.pdbx_description
1 polymer ?
#
loop_
_entity_poly.entity_id
_entity_poly.type
_entity_poly.pdbx_seq_one_letter_code
_entity_poly.pdbx_strand_id
1 'polypeptide(L)'
;MQSSNQLQDMLHSINRKSYPAYKSLKGAYQFNKYVLSIDHVQGDPFASPSHISVKIFHREAGFPAEYYKDKLTRITLADYLTRQFEQQVNRYTFRAKGSGKSGLISVTRCGQEVLERTACEITEQGIIARFFVGFPANGRTINAGELEKIFFEFLPVCVEKAFVYRNLSGKDLENTIFLAEDQAYIREELKKRSLVAFVNDGAILPRESGISSKPMKGSVTFSRRKVFG
;
A
#
# COMPACT_ATOMS: atom_id res chain seq x y z
N MET A 1 8.53 3.71 23.20
CA MET A 1 8.02 2.72 22.23
C MET A 1 7.79 1.43 23.01
N GLN A 2 6.63 0.82 22.86
CA GLN A 2 6.22 -0.39 23.59
C GLN A 2 6.63 -1.64 22.77
N SER A 3 6.67 -2.82 23.42
CA SER A 3 6.91 -4.07 22.71
C SER A 3 5.61 -4.65 22.12
N SER A 4 5.73 -5.55 21.14
CA SER A 4 4.58 -6.29 20.61
C SER A 4 3.88 -7.13 21.69
N ASN A 5 4.63 -7.67 22.68
CA ASN A 5 4.05 -8.40 23.81
C ASN A 5 3.16 -7.49 24.67
N GLN A 6 3.57 -6.25 24.93
CA GLN A 6 2.73 -5.28 25.63
C GLN A 6 1.43 -4.99 24.88
N LEU A 7 1.47 -4.90 23.53
CA LEU A 7 0.24 -4.79 22.74
C LEU A 7 -0.67 -6.00 22.94
N GLN A 8 -0.11 -7.21 22.96
CA GLN A 8 -0.87 -8.44 23.17
C GLN A 8 -1.52 -8.47 24.55
N ASP A 9 -0.77 -8.13 25.61
CA ASP A 9 -1.29 -8.03 26.98
C ASP A 9 -2.42 -7.00 27.08
N MET A 10 -2.25 -5.83 26.43
CA MET A 10 -3.29 -4.80 26.38
C MET A 10 -4.54 -5.31 25.65
N LEU A 11 -4.40 -6.01 24.52
CA LEU A 11 -5.52 -6.63 23.81
C LEU A 11 -6.29 -7.60 24.72
N HIS A 12 -5.59 -8.47 25.43
CA HIS A 12 -6.22 -9.41 26.36
C HIS A 12 -6.94 -8.68 27.49
N SER A 13 -6.35 -7.60 28.02
CA SER A 13 -6.94 -6.82 29.12
C SER A 13 -8.23 -6.09 28.79
N ILE A 14 -8.42 -5.73 27.50
CA ILE A 14 -9.62 -5.02 27.02
C ILE A 14 -10.66 -5.94 26.37
N ASN A 15 -10.36 -7.22 26.24
CA ASN A 15 -11.29 -8.17 25.61
C ASN A 15 -12.65 -8.16 26.31
N ARG A 16 -13.72 -8.21 25.53
CA ARG A 16 -15.12 -8.14 25.99
C ARG A 16 -15.52 -6.83 26.69
N LYS A 17 -14.65 -5.81 26.76
CA LYS A 17 -15.05 -4.47 27.19
C LYS A 17 -15.82 -3.74 26.10
N SER A 18 -16.37 -2.57 26.43
CA SER A 18 -17.04 -1.70 25.47
C SER A 18 -16.08 -1.16 24.44
N TYR A 19 -16.54 -0.94 23.21
CA TYR A 19 -15.72 -0.54 22.05
C TYR A 19 -14.75 0.63 22.30
N PRO A 20 -15.13 1.71 23.03
CA PRO A 20 -14.22 2.80 23.32
C PRO A 20 -12.92 2.41 24.03
N ALA A 21 -12.85 1.24 24.69
CA ALA A 21 -11.63 0.78 25.34
C ALA A 21 -10.49 0.48 24.34
N TYR A 22 -10.77 0.29 23.05
CA TYR A 22 -9.76 0.23 21.99
C TYR A 22 -8.87 1.47 21.92
N LYS A 23 -9.34 2.64 22.39
CA LYS A 23 -8.54 3.87 22.40
C LYS A 23 -7.26 3.75 23.22
N SER A 24 -7.21 2.84 24.21
CA SER A 24 -6.00 2.57 25.01
C SER A 24 -4.87 1.96 24.18
N LEU A 25 -5.17 1.37 23.02
CA LEU A 25 -4.16 0.78 22.14
C LEU A 25 -3.42 1.82 21.29
N LYS A 26 -3.82 3.10 21.30
CA LYS A 26 -3.11 4.13 20.53
C LYS A 26 -1.66 4.23 20.97
N GLY A 27 -0.73 4.11 20.02
CA GLY A 27 0.70 4.12 20.31
C GLY A 27 1.54 3.41 19.25
N ALA A 28 2.84 3.30 19.52
CA ALA A 28 3.81 2.64 18.65
C ALA A 28 4.41 1.40 19.33
N TYR A 29 4.46 0.30 18.61
CA TYR A 29 4.83 -1.02 19.08
C TYR A 29 5.93 -1.63 18.21
N GLN A 30 7.02 -2.08 18.83
CA GLN A 30 8.12 -2.74 18.15
C GLN A 30 7.78 -4.20 17.88
N PHE A 31 7.72 -4.53 16.61
CA PHE A 31 7.73 -5.89 16.08
C PHE A 31 9.15 -6.26 15.61
N ASN A 32 9.37 -7.53 15.25
CA ASN A 32 10.71 -8.00 14.89
C ASN A 32 11.41 -7.13 13.81
N LYS A 33 10.72 -6.88 12.69
CA LYS A 33 11.30 -6.18 11.51
C LYS A 33 10.70 -4.80 11.26
N TYR A 34 9.68 -4.40 11.99
CA TYR A 34 8.98 -3.14 11.78
C TYR A 34 8.40 -2.57 13.07
N VAL A 35 8.06 -1.31 13.01
CA VAL A 35 7.28 -0.64 14.05
C VAL A 35 5.84 -0.52 13.56
N LEU A 36 4.89 -1.05 14.32
CA LEU A 36 3.45 -0.84 14.12
C LEU A 36 3.02 0.38 14.90
N SER A 37 2.34 1.33 14.27
CA SER A 37 1.72 2.47 14.96
C SER A 37 0.21 2.44 14.78
N ILE A 38 -0.52 2.59 15.88
CA ILE A 38 -1.96 2.81 15.90
C ILE A 38 -2.16 4.31 16.06
N ASP A 39 -2.36 5.00 14.92
CA ASP A 39 -2.36 6.47 14.85
C ASP A 39 -3.72 7.03 15.24
N HIS A 40 -4.80 6.37 14.82
CA HIS A 40 -6.18 6.71 15.18
C HIS A 40 -7.01 5.45 15.39
N VAL A 41 -7.84 5.47 16.42
CA VAL A 41 -8.79 4.38 16.73
C VAL A 41 -10.20 4.85 16.43
N GLN A 42 -10.93 4.08 15.60
CA GLN A 42 -12.34 4.33 15.32
C GLN A 42 -13.20 4.30 16.59
N GLY A 43 -14.23 5.12 16.64
CA GLY A 43 -15.09 5.24 17.82
C GLY A 43 -16.17 4.16 17.94
N ASP A 44 -16.51 3.48 16.84
CA ASP A 44 -17.59 2.51 16.73
C ASP A 44 -17.31 1.56 15.55
N PRO A 45 -17.75 0.29 15.56
CA PRO A 45 -17.49 -0.67 14.48
C PRO A 45 -18.03 -0.25 13.11
N PHE A 46 -19.00 0.66 13.06
CA PHE A 46 -19.61 1.18 11.83
C PHE A 46 -18.98 2.50 11.34
N ALA A 47 -18.18 3.16 12.18
CA ALA A 47 -17.48 4.40 11.85
C ALA A 47 -16.35 4.18 10.82
N SER A 48 -15.66 5.26 10.44
CA SER A 48 -14.45 5.16 9.60
C SER A 48 -13.40 4.29 10.29
N PRO A 49 -12.72 3.40 9.55
CA PRO A 49 -11.74 2.48 10.13
C PRO A 49 -10.60 3.18 10.86
N SER A 50 -9.94 2.47 11.75
CA SER A 50 -8.75 2.94 12.45
C SER A 50 -7.60 3.17 11.48
N HIS A 51 -6.77 4.19 11.73
CA HIS A 51 -5.59 4.50 10.94
C HIS A 51 -4.38 3.83 11.56
N ILE A 52 -3.69 3.06 10.76
CA ILE A 52 -2.53 2.25 11.16
C ILE A 52 -1.37 2.61 10.24
N SER A 53 -0.17 2.65 10.77
CA SER A 53 1.04 2.71 9.96
C SER A 53 2.06 1.66 10.38
N VAL A 54 2.89 1.25 9.43
CA VAL A 54 4.06 0.42 9.67
C VAL A 54 5.30 1.14 9.15
N LYS A 55 6.38 1.11 9.95
CA LYS A 55 7.69 1.64 9.56
C LYS A 55 8.69 0.49 9.50
N ILE A 56 9.27 0.28 8.32
CA ILE A 56 10.30 -0.72 8.05
C ILE A 56 11.62 0.03 7.76
N PHE A 57 12.68 -0.23 8.53
CA PHE A 57 13.97 0.40 8.29
C PHE A 57 14.63 -0.17 7.03
N HIS A 58 15.45 0.64 6.33
CA HIS A 58 16.12 0.22 5.09
C HIS A 58 16.92 -1.06 5.25
N ARG A 59 17.61 -1.26 6.39
CA ARG A 59 18.37 -2.48 6.69
C ARG A 59 17.50 -3.74 6.69
N GLU A 60 16.23 -3.63 7.11
CA GLU A 60 15.30 -4.75 7.17
C GLU A 60 14.58 -4.94 5.82
N ALA A 61 14.31 -3.84 5.11
CA ALA A 61 13.67 -3.85 3.80
C ALA A 61 14.60 -4.37 2.70
N GLY A 62 15.90 -4.02 2.76
CA GLY A 62 16.97 -4.55 1.91
C GLY A 62 16.92 -4.08 0.46
N PHE A 63 16.26 -2.96 0.14
CA PHE A 63 16.24 -2.41 -1.21
C PHE A 63 17.60 -1.78 -1.56
N PRO A 64 18.12 -2.01 -2.80
CA PRO A 64 19.25 -1.29 -3.33
C PRO A 64 19.03 0.23 -3.34
N ALA A 65 20.08 1.00 -3.02
CA ALA A 65 19.98 2.46 -2.88
C ALA A 65 19.59 3.16 -4.20
N GLU A 66 19.91 2.57 -5.34
CA GLU A 66 19.55 3.07 -6.67
C GLU A 66 18.04 3.14 -6.87
N TYR A 67 17.23 2.34 -6.17
CA TYR A 67 15.77 2.34 -6.30
C TYR A 67 15.08 3.47 -5.53
N TYR A 68 15.86 4.27 -4.77
CA TYR A 68 15.33 5.45 -4.06
C TYR A 68 16.32 6.62 -4.00
N LYS A 69 17.25 6.68 -4.98
CA LYS A 69 18.31 7.72 -5.07
C LYS A 69 17.77 9.14 -5.28
N ASP A 70 16.66 9.29 -5.98
CA ASP A 70 16.06 10.57 -6.32
C ASP A 70 14.53 10.57 -6.12
N LYS A 71 13.87 11.70 -6.40
CA LYS A 71 12.43 11.84 -6.20
C LYS A 71 11.63 10.89 -7.08
N LEU A 72 12.01 10.70 -8.34
CA LEU A 72 11.28 9.86 -9.29
C LEU A 72 11.32 8.40 -8.86
N THR A 73 12.51 7.89 -8.56
CA THR A 73 12.69 6.49 -8.13
C THR A 73 12.01 6.22 -6.79
N ARG A 74 12.04 7.17 -5.83
CA ARG A 74 11.29 7.05 -4.57
C ARG A 74 9.79 6.96 -4.77
N ILE A 75 9.20 7.81 -5.62
CA ILE A 75 7.78 7.78 -5.92
C ILE A 75 7.40 6.47 -6.60
N THR A 76 8.21 6.02 -7.55
CA THR A 76 7.97 4.78 -8.30
C THR A 76 8.05 3.57 -7.37
N LEU A 77 9.07 3.50 -6.51
CA LEU A 77 9.18 2.44 -5.50
C LEU A 77 7.98 2.46 -4.54
N ALA A 78 7.59 3.64 -4.02
CA ALA A 78 6.45 3.76 -3.11
C ALA A 78 5.13 3.32 -3.75
N ASP A 79 4.89 3.68 -5.02
CA ASP A 79 3.70 3.24 -5.78
C ASP A 79 3.73 1.71 -6.00
N TYR A 80 4.87 1.15 -6.40
CA TYR A 80 5.04 -0.29 -6.57
C TYR A 80 4.75 -1.05 -5.26
N LEU A 81 5.33 -0.60 -4.14
CA LEU A 81 5.13 -1.21 -2.83
C LEU A 81 3.68 -1.09 -2.34
N THR A 82 3.01 0.03 -2.63
CA THR A 82 1.58 0.19 -2.32
C THR A 82 0.73 -0.87 -3.04
N ARG A 83 1.02 -1.15 -4.31
CA ARG A 83 0.33 -2.20 -5.10
C ARG A 83 0.62 -3.60 -4.54
N GLN A 84 1.87 -3.90 -4.19
CA GLN A 84 2.23 -5.17 -3.57
C GLN A 84 1.49 -5.35 -2.23
N PHE A 85 1.45 -4.31 -1.41
CA PHE A 85 0.76 -4.35 -0.12
C PHE A 85 -0.76 -4.51 -0.28
N GLU A 86 -1.39 -3.80 -1.23
CA GLU A 86 -2.81 -3.96 -1.57
C GLU A 86 -3.13 -5.43 -1.91
N GLN A 87 -2.31 -6.06 -2.75
CA GLN A 87 -2.50 -7.47 -3.11
C GLN A 87 -2.42 -8.41 -1.90
N GLN A 88 -1.51 -8.14 -0.95
CA GLN A 88 -1.38 -8.96 0.25
C GLN A 88 -2.56 -8.76 1.20
N VAL A 89 -2.92 -7.51 1.54
CA VAL A 89 -3.99 -7.24 2.50
C VAL A 89 -5.36 -7.70 1.98
N ASN A 90 -5.59 -7.65 0.68
CA ASN A 90 -6.82 -8.14 0.05
C ASN A 90 -7.06 -9.64 0.27
N ARG A 91 -6.01 -10.42 0.57
CA ARG A 91 -6.13 -11.85 0.90
C ARG A 91 -6.66 -12.09 2.30
N TYR A 92 -6.54 -11.10 3.19
CA TYR A 92 -6.86 -11.20 4.61
C TYR A 92 -8.02 -10.29 5.03
N THR A 93 -8.40 -9.32 4.21
CA THR A 93 -9.52 -8.43 4.53
C THR A 93 -10.81 -9.24 4.77
N PHE A 94 -11.52 -8.91 5.85
CA PHE A 94 -12.69 -9.62 6.34
C PHE A 94 -12.50 -11.10 6.73
N ARG A 95 -11.26 -11.59 6.87
CA ARG A 95 -11.02 -12.91 7.50
C ARG A 95 -11.25 -12.88 9.00
N ALA A 96 -10.80 -11.84 9.68
CA ALA A 96 -11.19 -11.55 11.05
C ALA A 96 -12.67 -11.14 11.06
N LYS A 97 -13.48 -11.69 11.96
CA LYS A 97 -14.93 -11.57 11.96
C LYS A 97 -15.44 -10.57 12.98
N GLY A 98 -16.63 -10.03 12.73
CA GLY A 98 -17.31 -9.13 13.64
C GLY A 98 -18.35 -8.26 12.95
N SER A 99 -18.90 -7.31 13.69
CA SER A 99 -19.95 -6.39 13.25
C SER A 99 -19.39 -5.21 12.46
N GLY A 100 -20.17 -4.64 11.57
CA GLY A 100 -19.83 -3.45 10.81
C GLY A 100 -18.60 -3.65 9.92
N LYS A 101 -17.58 -2.79 10.09
CA LYS A 101 -16.32 -2.85 9.34
C LYS A 101 -15.26 -3.74 9.98
N SER A 102 -15.63 -4.56 10.97
CA SER A 102 -14.71 -5.49 11.63
C SER A 102 -13.96 -6.35 10.62
N GLY A 103 -12.66 -6.46 10.80
CA GLY A 103 -11.79 -7.26 9.93
C GLY A 103 -11.46 -6.64 8.57
N LEU A 104 -11.94 -5.43 8.27
CA LEU A 104 -11.49 -4.68 7.11
C LEU A 104 -9.98 -4.40 7.25
N ILE A 105 -9.21 -4.71 6.22
CA ILE A 105 -7.85 -4.22 6.05
C ILE A 105 -7.79 -3.61 4.65
N SER A 106 -7.48 -2.33 4.54
CA SER A 106 -7.47 -1.64 3.25
C SER A 106 -6.38 -0.59 3.17
N VAL A 107 -5.84 -0.42 1.99
CA VAL A 107 -4.89 0.64 1.62
C VAL A 107 -5.44 1.41 0.42
N THR A 108 -4.88 2.56 0.13
CA THR A 108 -5.24 3.33 -1.07
C THR A 108 -5.10 2.46 -2.32
N ARG A 109 -6.18 2.36 -3.10
CA ARG A 109 -6.16 1.66 -4.39
C ARG A 109 -5.41 2.51 -5.42
N CYS A 110 -4.43 1.91 -6.07
CA CYS A 110 -3.70 2.55 -7.16
C CYS A 110 -4.45 2.38 -8.49
N GLY A 111 -4.50 3.45 -9.30
CA GLY A 111 -4.91 3.41 -10.70
C GLY A 111 -3.78 2.91 -11.61
N GLN A 112 -3.83 3.29 -12.90
CA GLN A 112 -2.76 2.94 -13.87
C GLN A 112 -1.53 3.82 -13.68
N GLU A 113 -1.71 5.03 -13.19
CA GLU A 113 -0.68 6.04 -13.08
C GLU A 113 0.20 5.80 -11.85
N VAL A 114 1.50 6.01 -12.00
CA VAL A 114 2.45 6.14 -10.89
C VAL A 114 2.31 7.55 -10.31
N LEU A 115 1.87 7.64 -9.06
CA LEU A 115 1.62 8.92 -8.38
C LEU A 115 2.26 8.94 -6.99
N GLU A 116 2.69 10.13 -6.59
CA GLU A 116 3.09 10.39 -5.22
C GLU A 116 1.86 10.31 -4.29
N ARG A 117 1.89 9.39 -3.33
CA ARG A 117 0.78 9.16 -2.38
C ARG A 117 1.30 9.08 -0.96
N THR A 118 0.48 9.52 -0.01
CA THR A 118 0.79 9.41 1.42
C THR A 118 0.62 7.98 1.97
N ALA A 119 0.03 7.08 1.19
CA ALA A 119 -0.14 5.67 1.59
C ALA A 119 1.18 4.92 1.77
N CYS A 120 2.20 5.28 0.99
CA CYS A 120 3.56 4.77 1.16
C CYS A 120 4.57 5.88 0.91
N GLU A 121 5.54 6.02 1.79
CA GLU A 121 6.63 6.98 1.69
C GLU A 121 7.97 6.30 1.87
N ILE A 122 8.93 6.64 1.03
CA ILE A 122 10.33 6.23 1.19
C ILE A 122 11.08 7.41 1.80
N THR A 123 11.44 7.29 3.07
CA THR A 123 12.17 8.29 3.84
C THR A 123 13.66 7.93 3.91
N GLU A 124 14.50 8.81 4.46
CA GLU A 124 15.92 8.52 4.72
C GLU A 124 16.13 7.33 5.68
N GLN A 125 15.18 7.08 6.57
CA GLN A 125 15.30 6.03 7.59
C GLN A 125 14.69 4.69 7.15
N GLY A 126 13.76 4.70 6.18
CA GLY A 126 13.04 3.51 5.76
C GLY A 126 11.71 3.81 5.07
N ILE A 127 10.90 2.80 5.00
CA ILE A 127 9.59 2.79 4.35
C ILE A 127 8.52 3.01 5.41
N ILE A 128 7.58 3.92 5.16
CA ILE A 128 6.39 4.12 5.98
C ILE A 128 5.17 3.78 5.13
N ALA A 129 4.38 2.79 5.53
CA ALA A 129 3.13 2.45 4.86
C ALA A 129 1.94 2.71 5.80
N ARG A 130 0.91 3.41 5.30
CA ARG A 130 -0.30 3.79 6.02
C ARG A 130 -1.51 3.09 5.42
N PHE A 131 -2.36 2.54 6.26
CA PHE A 131 -3.52 1.76 5.86
C PHE A 131 -4.61 1.82 6.94
N PHE A 132 -5.74 1.21 6.64
CA PHE A 132 -6.91 1.23 7.50
C PHE A 132 -7.22 -0.17 8.01
N VAL A 133 -7.61 -0.26 9.28
CA VAL A 133 -8.06 -1.51 9.91
C VAL A 133 -9.38 -1.26 10.64
N GLY A 134 -10.39 -2.07 10.30
CA GLY A 134 -11.64 -2.13 11.04
C GLY A 134 -11.47 -3.00 12.28
N PHE A 135 -11.46 -2.40 13.47
CA PHE A 135 -11.25 -3.12 14.72
C PHE A 135 -12.45 -4.00 15.04
N PRO A 136 -12.21 -5.33 15.28
CA PRO A 136 -13.27 -6.30 15.43
C PRO A 136 -14.12 -6.15 16.70
N ALA A 137 -15.43 -6.29 16.55
CA ALA A 137 -16.37 -6.31 17.66
C ALA A 137 -17.56 -7.23 17.39
N ASN A 138 -18.18 -7.74 18.43
CA ASN A 138 -19.48 -8.37 18.41
C ASN A 138 -20.52 -7.36 18.92
N GLY A 139 -21.34 -6.80 18.00
CA GLY A 139 -22.09 -5.58 18.29
C GLY A 139 -21.13 -4.44 18.61
N ARG A 140 -21.13 -3.94 19.85
CA ARG A 140 -20.20 -2.91 20.37
C ARG A 140 -19.27 -3.44 21.44
N THR A 141 -19.16 -4.77 21.56
CA THR A 141 -18.26 -5.44 22.52
C THR A 141 -16.99 -5.85 21.79
N ILE A 142 -15.84 -5.51 22.33
CA ILE A 142 -14.52 -5.82 21.78
C ILE A 142 -14.33 -7.32 21.59
N ASN A 143 -13.87 -7.69 20.40
CA ASN A 143 -13.35 -9.03 20.09
C ASN A 143 -11.83 -8.94 19.85
N ALA A 144 -11.08 -8.97 20.95
CA ALA A 144 -9.62 -8.76 20.90
C ALA A 144 -8.91 -9.89 20.16
N GLY A 145 -9.37 -11.13 20.26
CA GLY A 145 -8.76 -12.27 19.57
C GLY A 145 -8.79 -12.13 18.03
N GLU A 146 -9.83 -11.51 17.48
CA GLU A 146 -9.88 -11.23 16.04
C GLU A 146 -8.94 -10.09 15.63
N LEU A 147 -8.72 -9.06 16.47
CA LEU A 147 -7.72 -8.02 16.22
C LEU A 147 -6.30 -8.57 16.38
N GLU A 148 -6.09 -9.46 17.32
CA GLU A 148 -4.82 -10.16 17.53
C GLU A 148 -4.42 -10.94 16.26
N LYS A 149 -5.34 -11.68 15.63
CA LYS A 149 -5.08 -12.34 14.33
C LYS A 149 -4.62 -11.33 13.26
N ILE A 150 -5.24 -10.14 13.20
CA ILE A 150 -4.83 -9.12 12.24
C ILE A 150 -3.40 -8.67 12.48
N PHE A 151 -3.04 -8.33 13.71
CA PHE A 151 -1.73 -7.74 14.01
C PHE A 151 -0.60 -8.76 14.13
N PHE A 152 -0.87 -9.99 14.56
CA PHE A 152 0.15 -10.99 14.84
C PHE A 152 0.23 -12.13 13.83
N GLU A 153 -0.84 -12.38 13.04
CA GLU A 153 -0.82 -13.42 12.01
C GLU A 153 -0.83 -12.83 10.60
N PHE A 154 -1.79 -11.93 10.28
CA PHE A 154 -1.98 -11.46 8.90
C PHE A 154 -0.99 -10.37 8.50
N LEU A 155 -0.86 -9.35 9.32
CA LEU A 155 -0.02 -8.19 9.02
C LEU A 155 1.47 -8.53 8.89
N PRO A 156 2.09 -9.37 9.75
CA PRO A 156 3.48 -9.76 9.58
C PRO A 156 3.75 -10.40 8.21
N VAL A 157 2.84 -11.25 7.73
CA VAL A 157 2.94 -11.87 6.40
C VAL A 157 2.81 -10.84 5.29
N CYS A 158 1.86 -9.90 5.42
CA CYS A 158 1.68 -8.83 4.44
C CYS A 158 2.92 -7.93 4.37
N VAL A 159 3.49 -7.54 5.52
CA VAL A 159 4.70 -6.71 5.60
C VAL A 159 5.90 -7.43 4.99
N GLU A 160 6.13 -8.68 5.37
CA GLU A 160 7.25 -9.48 4.85
C GLU A 160 7.19 -9.64 3.33
N LYS A 161 5.99 -9.90 2.78
CA LYS A 161 5.80 -10.13 1.33
C LYS A 161 5.78 -8.85 0.50
N ALA A 162 5.39 -7.72 1.08
CA ALA A 162 5.24 -6.47 0.33
C ALA A 162 6.43 -5.51 0.47
N PHE A 163 7.15 -5.53 1.60
CA PHE A 163 8.15 -4.51 1.91
C PHE A 163 9.57 -5.05 2.10
N VAL A 164 9.81 -6.35 1.90
CA VAL A 164 11.15 -6.94 1.96
C VAL A 164 11.59 -7.35 0.57
N TYR A 165 12.65 -6.72 0.06
CA TYR A 165 13.12 -6.83 -1.34
C TYR A 165 13.29 -8.28 -1.83
N ARG A 166 13.90 -9.15 -1.03
CA ARG A 166 14.12 -10.55 -1.38
C ARG A 166 12.85 -11.36 -1.67
N ASN A 167 11.68 -10.86 -1.25
CA ASN A 167 10.38 -11.53 -1.44
C ASN A 167 9.59 -10.94 -2.63
N LEU A 168 10.19 -9.98 -3.34
CA LEU A 168 9.60 -9.32 -4.50
C LEU A 168 10.31 -9.78 -5.79
N SER A 169 9.65 -9.57 -6.92
CA SER A 169 10.27 -9.74 -8.23
C SER A 169 11.19 -8.54 -8.50
N GLY A 170 12.51 -8.71 -8.35
CA GLY A 170 13.49 -7.67 -8.67
C GLY A 170 13.36 -7.19 -10.11
N LYS A 171 13.12 -8.11 -11.06
CA LYS A 171 12.93 -7.77 -12.47
C LYS A 171 11.69 -6.90 -12.73
N ASP A 172 10.57 -7.19 -12.06
CA ASP A 172 9.35 -6.40 -12.24
C ASP A 172 9.50 -4.99 -11.64
N LEU A 173 10.19 -4.89 -10.51
CA LEU A 173 10.52 -3.59 -9.90
C LEU A 173 11.46 -2.78 -10.80
N GLU A 174 12.53 -3.38 -11.30
CA GLU A 174 13.48 -2.76 -12.21
C GLU A 174 12.79 -2.26 -13.49
N ASN A 175 11.96 -3.10 -14.12
CA ASN A 175 11.17 -2.72 -15.29
C ASN A 175 10.21 -1.55 -14.97
N THR A 176 9.63 -1.52 -13.76
CA THR A 176 8.73 -0.44 -13.34
C THR A 176 9.50 0.88 -13.20
N ILE A 177 10.72 0.84 -12.67
CA ILE A 177 11.59 2.02 -12.52
C ILE A 177 12.03 2.52 -13.91
N PHE A 178 12.53 1.64 -14.78
CA PHE A 178 12.93 2.02 -16.15
C PHE A 178 11.76 2.63 -16.93
N LEU A 179 10.57 2.06 -16.83
CA LEU A 179 9.38 2.63 -17.47
C LEU A 179 9.07 4.05 -16.96
N ALA A 180 9.24 4.31 -15.66
CA ALA A 180 9.02 5.62 -15.07
C ALA A 180 10.10 6.63 -15.53
N GLU A 181 11.36 6.20 -15.61
CA GLU A 181 12.48 7.01 -16.13
C GLU A 181 12.27 7.34 -17.62
N ASP A 182 11.92 6.37 -18.44
CA ASP A 182 11.58 6.56 -19.87
C ASP A 182 10.43 7.55 -20.04
N GLN A 183 9.36 7.40 -19.28
CA GLN A 183 8.21 8.32 -19.34
C GLN A 183 8.60 9.74 -18.92
N ALA A 184 9.46 9.89 -17.91
CA ALA A 184 9.95 11.21 -17.49
C ALA A 184 10.82 11.84 -18.59
N TYR A 185 11.73 11.07 -19.17
CA TYR A 185 12.57 11.50 -20.29
C TYR A 185 11.73 11.94 -21.50
N ILE A 186 10.76 11.12 -21.91
CA ILE A 186 9.86 11.45 -23.04
C ILE A 186 9.12 12.77 -22.79
N ARG A 187 8.59 13.00 -21.58
CA ARG A 187 7.91 14.26 -21.23
C ARG A 187 8.82 15.49 -21.39
N GLU A 188 10.08 15.39 -21.02
CA GLU A 188 11.06 16.47 -21.22
C GLU A 188 11.40 16.67 -22.71
N GLU A 189 11.55 15.60 -23.47
CA GLU A 189 11.79 15.67 -24.92
C GLU A 189 10.60 16.26 -25.69
N LEU A 190 9.37 15.97 -25.28
CA LEU A 190 8.18 16.59 -25.87
C LEU A 190 8.25 18.12 -25.78
N LYS A 191 8.62 18.65 -24.58
CA LYS A 191 8.75 20.11 -24.38
C LYS A 191 9.84 20.70 -25.28
N LYS A 192 11.03 20.08 -25.31
CA LYS A 192 12.15 20.56 -26.13
C LYS A 192 11.84 20.57 -27.63
N ARG A 193 11.02 19.62 -28.08
CA ARG A 193 10.64 19.48 -29.50
C ARG A 193 9.33 20.17 -29.85
N SER A 194 8.72 20.90 -28.94
CA SER A 194 7.41 21.54 -29.09
C SER A 194 6.32 20.56 -29.54
N LEU A 195 6.37 19.31 -29.07
CA LEU A 195 5.38 18.28 -29.32
C LEU A 195 4.39 18.22 -28.15
N VAL A 196 3.13 17.89 -28.44
CA VAL A 196 2.04 17.88 -27.43
C VAL A 196 1.75 16.51 -26.88
N ALA A 197 2.13 15.43 -27.55
CA ALA A 197 1.84 14.07 -27.13
C ALA A 197 2.84 13.06 -27.71
N PHE A 198 2.95 11.92 -27.02
CA PHE A 198 3.62 10.73 -27.47
C PHE A 198 2.65 9.54 -27.37
N VAL A 199 2.60 8.74 -28.42
CA VAL A 199 1.79 7.53 -28.48
C VAL A 199 2.70 6.37 -28.86
N ASN A 200 2.79 5.38 -27.99
CA ASN A 200 3.60 4.20 -28.24
C ASN A 200 2.91 3.24 -29.20
N ASP A 201 3.69 2.50 -29.98
CA ASP A 201 3.17 1.39 -30.78
C ASP A 201 2.52 0.35 -29.86
N GLY A 202 1.36 -0.15 -30.27
CA GLY A 202 0.56 -1.07 -29.45
C GLY A 202 -0.35 -0.41 -28.41
N ALA A 203 -0.31 0.94 -28.27
CA ALA A 203 -1.21 1.65 -27.36
C ALA A 203 -2.68 1.51 -27.77
N ILE A 204 -3.54 1.35 -26.76
CA ILE A 204 -5.00 1.40 -26.94
C ILE A 204 -5.46 2.77 -26.47
N LEU A 205 -5.83 3.65 -27.40
CA LEU A 205 -6.23 5.02 -27.10
C LEU A 205 -7.64 5.14 -26.49
N PRO A 206 -8.67 4.40 -26.97
CA PRO A 206 -9.99 4.47 -26.38
C PRO A 206 -10.00 3.92 -24.95
N ARG A 207 -10.68 4.64 -24.05
CA ARG A 207 -10.92 4.19 -22.69
C ARG A 207 -12.16 3.30 -22.63
N GLU A 208 -12.21 2.40 -21.63
CA GLU A 208 -13.34 1.51 -21.38
C GLU A 208 -14.64 2.27 -21.12
N SER A 209 -14.55 3.41 -20.43
CA SER A 209 -15.69 4.31 -20.15
C SER A 209 -15.21 5.71 -19.81
N GLY A 210 -16.13 6.67 -19.70
CA GLY A 210 -15.84 8.04 -19.30
C GLY A 210 -15.25 8.20 -17.89
N ILE A 211 -15.49 7.23 -17.02
CA ILE A 211 -15.00 7.22 -15.62
C ILE A 211 -13.85 6.23 -15.38
N SER A 212 -13.43 5.50 -16.41
CA SER A 212 -12.34 4.50 -16.31
C SER A 212 -11.16 4.92 -17.18
N SER A 213 -9.95 4.89 -16.62
CA SER A 213 -8.70 5.06 -17.36
C SER A 213 -8.22 3.77 -18.04
N LYS A 214 -8.91 2.65 -17.80
CA LYS A 214 -8.56 1.37 -18.43
C LYS A 214 -8.76 1.41 -19.95
N PRO A 215 -7.90 0.72 -20.71
CA PRO A 215 -8.09 0.57 -22.15
C PRO A 215 -9.39 -0.16 -22.48
N MET A 216 -10.07 0.25 -23.54
CA MET A 216 -11.26 -0.44 -24.04
C MET A 216 -10.87 -1.82 -24.59
N LYS A 217 -11.53 -2.86 -24.10
CA LYS A 217 -11.30 -4.24 -24.59
C LYS A 217 -11.75 -4.39 -26.03
N GLY A 218 -10.99 -5.12 -26.82
CA GLY A 218 -11.31 -5.37 -28.23
C GLY A 218 -11.05 -4.20 -29.18
N SER A 219 -10.46 -3.11 -28.70
CA SER A 219 -10.06 -1.98 -29.55
C SER A 219 -8.83 -2.31 -30.38
N VAL A 220 -8.73 -1.62 -31.54
CA VAL A 220 -7.55 -1.66 -32.39
C VAL A 220 -6.39 -0.92 -31.70
N THR A 221 -5.23 -1.53 -31.68
CA THR A 221 -3.99 -0.92 -31.17
C THR A 221 -3.44 0.10 -32.17
N PHE A 222 -2.85 1.16 -31.62
CA PHE A 222 -2.11 2.11 -32.44
C PHE A 222 -0.88 1.45 -33.05
N SER A 223 -0.65 1.65 -34.33
CA SER A 223 0.58 1.24 -35.00
C SER A 223 1.05 2.35 -35.95
N ARG A 224 2.32 2.69 -35.86
CA ARG A 224 2.94 3.64 -36.77
C ARG A 224 2.95 3.08 -38.18
N ARG A 225 2.41 3.81 -39.17
CA ARG A 225 2.60 3.46 -40.59
C ARG A 225 4.10 3.50 -40.89
N LYS A 226 4.65 2.40 -41.43
CA LYS A 226 5.97 2.43 -42.05
C LYS A 226 5.85 3.32 -43.30
N VAL A 227 6.42 4.50 -43.25
CA VAL A 227 6.63 5.28 -44.47
C VAL A 227 7.80 4.63 -45.17
N PHE A 228 7.53 3.88 -46.23
CA PHE A 228 8.56 3.44 -47.16
C PHE A 228 9.00 4.67 -47.93
N GLY A 229 10.21 5.17 -47.62
CA GLY A 229 10.92 6.13 -48.44
C GLY A 229 11.58 5.45 -49.64
#